data_9f4afb5492284f878f6df2efdbbc4f85
#
_entry.id   9f4afb5492284f878f6df2efdbbc4f85
#
_cell.length_a   1.000
_cell.length_b   1.000
_cell.length_c   1.000
_cell.angle_alpha   90.00
_cell.angle_beta   90.00
_cell.angle_gamma   90.00
#
_symmetry.space_group_name_H-M   'P 1'
#
loop_
_entity.id
_entity.type
_entity.pdbx_description
1 polymer ?
#
loop_
_entity_poly.entity_id
_entity_poly.type
_entity_poly.pdbx_seq_one_letter_code
_entity_poly.pdbx_strand_id
1 'polypeptide(L)'
;MKTLSNAILGAALIAAAAAASAADDKFLADRHVERGLKCESCHTPDMKIKTSGDYDVCVDCHGNYNAMIKKTEGRYETNPHAQHEGALPCTECHKGHKAGVNYCGGCHNFEYKVP
;
A
#
# COMPACT_ATOMS: atom_id res chain seq x y z
N MET A 1 -5.68 -48.53 56.82
CA MET A 1 -6.17 -48.43 55.42
C MET A 1 -5.90 -47.01 54.98
N LYS A 2 -4.94 -46.82 54.06
CA LYS A 2 -4.51 -45.49 53.58
C LYS A 2 -5.03 -45.35 52.16
N THR A 3 -5.99 -44.45 51.95
CA THR A 3 -6.49 -44.08 50.61
C THR A 3 -5.56 -43.04 50.01
N LEU A 4 -4.91 -43.42 48.91
CA LEU A 4 -4.10 -42.54 48.09
C LEU A 4 -5.02 -41.76 47.15
N SER A 5 -5.08 -40.45 47.35
CA SER A 5 -5.79 -39.51 46.48
C SER A 5 -4.87 -39.12 45.34
N ASN A 6 -5.19 -39.58 44.09
CA ASN A 6 -4.47 -39.18 42.89
C ASN A 6 -5.00 -37.81 42.45
N ALA A 7 -4.20 -36.80 42.65
CA ALA A 7 -4.45 -35.49 42.02
C ALA A 7 -3.95 -35.54 40.57
N ILE A 8 -4.89 -35.50 39.61
CA ILE A 8 -4.58 -35.36 38.21
C ILE A 8 -4.35 -33.88 37.92
N LEU A 9 -3.10 -33.52 37.68
CA LEU A 9 -2.71 -32.19 37.23
C LEU A 9 -3.01 -32.06 35.74
N GLY A 10 -4.14 -31.46 35.42
CA GLY A 10 -4.48 -31.13 34.02
C GLY A 10 -3.65 -29.95 33.52
N ALA A 11 -2.67 -30.22 32.70
CA ALA A 11 -1.97 -29.19 31.97
C ALA A 11 -2.85 -28.62 30.83
N ALA A 12 -3.39 -27.43 31.05
CA ALA A 12 -4.08 -26.68 30.00
C ALA A 12 -3.02 -26.15 29.03
N LEU A 13 -2.92 -26.76 27.85
CA LEU A 13 -2.18 -26.19 26.72
C LEU A 13 -2.98 -24.99 26.18
N ILE A 14 -2.53 -23.79 26.50
CA ILE A 14 -3.01 -22.59 25.85
C ILE A 14 -2.33 -22.53 24.49
N ALA A 15 -3.05 -22.95 23.45
CA ALA A 15 -2.63 -22.71 22.09
C ALA A 15 -2.78 -21.21 21.81
N ALA A 16 -1.66 -20.49 21.86
CA ALA A 16 -1.58 -19.13 21.35
C ALA A 16 -1.73 -19.21 19.82
N ALA A 17 -2.92 -18.98 19.33
CA ALA A 17 -3.14 -18.75 17.91
C ALA A 17 -2.42 -17.45 17.56
N ALA A 18 -1.24 -17.56 16.95
CA ALA A 18 -0.61 -16.45 16.26
C ALA A 18 -1.55 -16.04 15.14
N ALA A 19 -2.27 -14.95 15.34
CA ALA A 19 -2.95 -14.27 14.24
C ALA A 19 -1.85 -13.79 13.30
N ALA A 20 -1.55 -14.58 12.28
CA ALA A 20 -0.80 -14.11 11.14
C ALA A 20 -1.62 -12.96 10.59
N SER A 21 -1.11 -11.73 10.75
CA SER A 21 -1.64 -10.59 10.01
C SER A 21 -1.50 -10.95 8.55
N ALA A 22 -2.61 -11.33 7.89
CA ALA A 22 -2.65 -11.41 6.46
C ALA A 22 -2.16 -10.06 5.95
N ALA A 23 -1.01 -10.03 5.33
CA ALA A 23 -0.59 -8.87 4.57
C ALA A 23 -1.75 -8.55 3.65
N ASP A 24 -2.15 -7.30 3.60
CA ASP A 24 -3.24 -6.87 2.71
C ASP A 24 -2.73 -7.07 1.27
N ASP A 25 -3.01 -8.24 0.71
CA ASP A 25 -2.57 -8.65 -0.64
C ASP A 25 -3.30 -7.86 -1.74
N LYS A 26 -4.07 -6.83 -1.36
CA LYS A 26 -4.84 -5.99 -2.25
C LYS A 26 -3.96 -4.96 -2.93
N PHE A 27 -3.98 -4.97 -4.22
CA PHE A 27 -3.34 -3.95 -5.02
C PHE A 27 -4.10 -2.61 -4.98
N LEU A 28 -3.49 -1.58 -5.48
CA LEU A 28 -4.06 -0.24 -5.47
C LEU A 28 -5.44 -0.18 -6.14
N ALA A 29 -5.61 -0.87 -7.27
CA ALA A 29 -6.91 -0.94 -7.96
C ALA A 29 -7.99 -1.61 -7.11
N ASP A 30 -7.67 -2.69 -6.40
CA ASP A 30 -8.62 -3.41 -5.55
C ASP A 30 -9.14 -2.49 -4.43
N ARG A 31 -8.25 -1.73 -3.80
CA ARG A 31 -8.61 -0.76 -2.76
C ARG A 31 -9.50 0.38 -3.28
N HIS A 32 -9.34 0.78 -4.53
CA HIS A 32 -10.18 1.79 -5.17
C HIS A 32 -11.56 1.22 -5.53
N VAL A 33 -11.62 0.01 -6.07
CA VAL A 33 -12.87 -0.69 -6.39
C VAL A 33 -13.70 -0.91 -5.12
N GLU A 34 -13.09 -1.30 -4.02
CA GLU A 34 -13.77 -1.45 -2.72
C GLU A 34 -14.38 -0.14 -2.20
N ARG A 35 -13.83 0.99 -2.61
CA ARG A 35 -14.36 2.33 -2.28
C ARG A 35 -15.40 2.83 -3.30
N GLY A 36 -15.80 1.98 -4.23
CA GLY A 36 -16.85 2.25 -5.21
C GLY A 36 -16.38 2.85 -6.53
N LEU A 37 -15.06 2.95 -6.78
CA LEU A 37 -14.55 3.35 -8.08
C LEU A 37 -14.70 2.21 -9.07
N LYS A 38 -14.91 2.56 -10.34
CA LYS A 38 -15.03 1.61 -11.44
C LYS A 38 -13.78 1.65 -12.31
N CYS A 39 -13.62 0.63 -13.16
CA CYS A 39 -12.47 0.55 -14.07
C CYS A 39 -12.34 1.81 -14.95
N GLU A 40 -13.47 2.32 -15.43
CA GLU A 40 -13.52 3.54 -16.25
C GLU A 40 -13.16 4.84 -15.49
N SER A 41 -13.05 4.80 -14.18
CA SER A 41 -12.53 5.95 -13.42
C SER A 41 -11.05 6.20 -13.72
N CYS A 42 -10.30 5.14 -13.99
CA CYS A 42 -8.86 5.20 -14.26
C CYS A 42 -8.51 4.91 -15.72
N HIS A 43 -9.33 4.12 -16.42
CA HIS A 43 -9.03 3.62 -17.76
C HIS A 43 -9.95 4.20 -18.83
N THR A 44 -9.38 4.35 -20.01
CA THR A 44 -10.12 4.56 -21.26
C THR A 44 -10.73 3.23 -21.74
N PRO A 45 -11.67 3.24 -22.72
CA PRO A 45 -12.24 2.00 -23.24
C PRO A 45 -11.22 1.01 -23.81
N ASP A 46 -10.07 1.48 -24.28
CA ASP A 46 -8.94 0.67 -24.76
C ASP A 46 -7.95 0.31 -23.63
N MET A 47 -8.38 0.43 -22.37
CA MET A 47 -7.65 0.05 -21.16
C MET A 47 -6.34 0.80 -20.90
N LYS A 48 -6.13 1.93 -21.53
CA LYS A 48 -5.03 2.83 -21.18
C LYS A 48 -5.37 3.65 -19.95
N ILE A 49 -4.35 4.06 -19.20
CA ILE A 49 -4.54 5.04 -18.12
C ILE A 49 -4.95 6.37 -18.73
N LYS A 50 -5.98 6.97 -18.17
CA LYS A 50 -6.38 8.33 -18.51
C LYS A 50 -5.35 9.32 -18.00
N THR A 51 -5.23 10.45 -18.69
CA THR A 51 -4.37 11.56 -18.29
C THR A 51 -5.18 12.79 -17.92
N SER A 52 -4.60 13.63 -17.06
CA SER A 52 -5.11 14.95 -16.68
C SER A 52 -3.94 15.94 -16.79
N GLY A 53 -3.90 16.70 -17.86
CA GLY A 53 -2.72 17.51 -18.22
C GLY A 53 -1.50 16.62 -18.45
N ASP A 54 -0.40 16.95 -17.78
CA ASP A 54 0.87 16.21 -17.87
C ASP A 54 0.94 15.00 -16.92
N TYR A 55 -0.13 14.67 -16.22
CA TYR A 55 -0.17 13.63 -15.21
C TYR A 55 -1.18 12.53 -15.54
N ASP A 56 -1.04 11.40 -14.87
CA ASP A 56 -2.10 10.39 -14.82
C ASP A 56 -3.36 10.97 -14.14
N VAL A 57 -4.53 10.47 -14.48
CA VAL A 57 -5.83 10.92 -13.96
C VAL A 57 -5.94 10.91 -12.42
N CYS A 58 -5.03 10.26 -11.76
CA CYS A 58 -4.94 10.19 -10.30
C CYS A 58 -4.99 11.58 -9.63
N VAL A 59 -4.42 12.59 -10.29
CA VAL A 59 -4.36 13.97 -9.78
C VAL A 59 -5.72 14.63 -9.66
N ASP A 60 -6.72 14.17 -10.39
CA ASP A 60 -8.08 14.74 -10.33
C ASP A 60 -8.72 14.54 -8.95
N CYS A 61 -8.36 13.46 -8.25
CA CYS A 61 -8.85 13.17 -6.91
C CYS A 61 -7.77 13.38 -5.84
N HIS A 62 -6.52 13.05 -6.14
CA HIS A 62 -5.42 13.09 -5.16
C HIS A 62 -4.66 14.41 -5.13
N GLY A 63 -4.78 15.22 -6.17
CA GLY A 63 -3.99 16.44 -6.36
C GLY A 63 -2.63 16.16 -7.01
N ASN A 64 -1.97 17.23 -7.41
CA ASN A 64 -0.66 17.19 -8.05
C ASN A 64 0.48 16.93 -7.03
N TYR A 65 1.74 16.95 -7.50
CA TYR A 65 2.90 16.74 -6.66
C TYR A 65 2.98 17.68 -5.45
N ASN A 66 2.63 18.97 -5.60
CA ASN A 66 2.62 19.91 -4.47
C ASN A 66 1.61 19.51 -3.38
N ALA A 67 0.45 19.00 -3.78
CA ALA A 67 -0.53 18.46 -2.83
C ALA A 67 -0.02 17.19 -2.16
N MET A 68 0.64 16.31 -2.93
CA MET A 68 1.22 15.08 -2.40
C MET A 68 2.39 15.33 -1.46
N ILE A 69 3.26 16.30 -1.74
CA ILE A 69 4.34 16.73 -0.82
C ILE A 69 3.77 17.05 0.55
N LYS A 70 2.73 17.89 0.60
CA LYS A 70 2.06 18.27 1.86
C LYS A 70 1.41 17.09 2.56
N LYS A 71 0.73 16.23 1.80
CA LYS A 71 0.00 15.07 2.33
C LYS A 71 0.91 13.99 2.91
N THR A 72 2.14 13.91 2.44
CA THR A 72 3.12 12.90 2.84
C THR A 72 4.29 13.48 3.65
N GLU A 73 4.17 14.75 4.05
CA GLU A 73 5.15 15.42 4.90
C GLU A 73 5.40 14.64 6.19
N GLY A 74 6.65 14.49 6.57
CA GLY A 74 7.07 13.81 7.78
C GLY A 74 6.96 12.28 7.77
N ARG A 75 6.50 11.66 6.67
CA ARG A 75 6.45 10.19 6.58
C ARG A 75 7.81 9.55 6.39
N TYR A 76 8.71 10.23 5.73
CA TYR A 76 10.08 9.83 5.48
C TYR A 76 11.00 11.03 5.68
N GLU A 77 12.27 10.79 5.95
CA GLU A 77 13.28 11.84 6.06
C GLU A 77 13.37 12.68 4.77
N THR A 78 13.35 11.99 3.62
CA THR A 78 13.22 12.63 2.31
C THR A 78 11.85 12.31 1.73
N ASN A 79 11.10 13.35 1.37
CA ASN A 79 9.74 13.15 0.82
C ASN A 79 9.82 12.65 -0.64
N PRO A 80 9.27 11.46 -0.95
CA PRO A 80 9.37 10.88 -2.30
C PRO A 80 8.64 11.71 -3.37
N HIS A 81 7.70 12.56 -2.99
CA HIS A 81 6.98 13.41 -3.93
C HIS A 81 7.72 14.75 -4.20
N ALA A 82 8.68 15.13 -3.34
CA ALA A 82 9.56 16.27 -3.56
C ALA A 82 10.82 15.84 -4.35
N GLN A 83 10.62 15.12 -5.44
CA GLN A 83 11.65 14.50 -6.24
C GLN A 83 12.15 15.45 -7.37
N HIS A 84 13.30 15.14 -7.96
CA HIS A 84 13.98 15.97 -8.96
C HIS A 84 13.75 15.54 -10.42
N GLU A 85 13.00 14.46 -10.65
CA GLU A 85 12.75 13.89 -11.99
C GLU A 85 11.66 14.64 -12.79
N GLY A 86 11.06 15.67 -12.21
CA GLY A 86 9.99 16.42 -12.83
C GLY A 86 8.60 15.75 -12.72
N ALA A 87 7.79 15.89 -13.75
CA ALA A 87 6.41 15.36 -13.76
C ALA A 87 6.37 13.87 -14.13
N LEU A 88 6.89 13.01 -13.26
CA LEU A 88 6.75 11.56 -13.44
C LEU A 88 5.26 11.15 -13.38
N PRO A 89 4.81 10.23 -14.25
CA PRO A 89 3.52 9.60 -14.09
C PRO A 89 3.39 8.95 -12.70
N CYS A 90 2.23 9.08 -12.07
CA CYS A 90 1.97 8.47 -10.75
C CYS A 90 2.17 6.95 -10.80
N THR A 91 1.87 6.36 -11.95
CA THR A 91 2.00 4.93 -12.23
C THR A 91 3.44 4.43 -12.34
N GLU A 92 4.46 5.32 -12.37
CA GLU A 92 5.85 4.88 -12.30
C GLU A 92 6.16 4.21 -10.95
N CYS A 93 5.58 4.72 -9.89
CA CYS A 93 5.74 4.19 -8.54
C CYS A 93 4.49 3.42 -8.07
N HIS A 94 3.30 4.00 -8.24
CA HIS A 94 2.02 3.46 -7.79
C HIS A 94 1.41 2.56 -8.85
N LYS A 95 1.60 1.25 -8.72
CA LYS A 95 1.07 0.28 -9.69
C LYS A 95 -0.36 -0.13 -9.31
N GLY A 96 -1.30 -0.04 -10.26
CA GLY A 96 -2.71 -0.35 -10.02
C GLY A 96 -2.95 -1.82 -9.67
N HIS A 97 -2.34 -2.73 -10.42
CA HIS A 97 -2.63 -4.16 -10.41
C HIS A 97 -1.47 -5.04 -9.97
N LYS A 98 -0.47 -4.46 -9.35
CA LYS A 98 0.69 -5.15 -8.76
C LYS A 98 1.29 -4.29 -7.66
N ALA A 99 2.29 -4.82 -6.96
CA ALA A 99 2.99 -4.08 -5.92
C ALA A 99 3.61 -2.79 -6.46
N GLY A 100 3.59 -1.74 -5.66
CA GLY A 100 4.26 -0.48 -5.95
C GLY A 100 5.78 -0.65 -6.09
N VAL A 101 6.40 0.29 -6.75
CA VAL A 101 7.85 0.26 -7.06
C VAL A 101 8.54 1.43 -6.40
N ASN A 102 9.59 1.13 -5.65
CA ASN A 102 10.51 2.17 -5.17
C ASN A 102 11.43 2.62 -6.33
N TYR A 103 10.92 3.55 -7.12
CA TYR A 103 11.63 4.10 -8.29
C TYR A 103 13.00 4.70 -7.91
N CYS A 104 13.06 5.40 -6.78
CA CYS A 104 14.26 6.05 -6.30
C CYS A 104 15.37 5.06 -5.93
N GLY A 105 15.01 3.83 -5.59
CA GLY A 105 15.93 2.76 -5.20
C GLY A 105 16.92 2.33 -6.30
N GLY A 106 16.68 2.75 -7.57
CA GLY A 106 17.62 2.54 -8.67
C GLY A 106 18.91 3.34 -8.55
N CYS A 107 18.89 4.47 -7.84
CA CYS A 107 20.03 5.37 -7.65
C CYS A 107 20.30 5.71 -6.18
N HIS A 108 19.30 5.65 -5.33
CA HIS A 108 19.36 6.02 -3.92
C HIS A 108 19.09 4.81 -3.01
N ASN A 109 19.65 4.84 -1.81
CA ASN A 109 19.37 3.83 -0.77
C ASN A 109 18.12 4.17 0.07
N PHE A 110 17.13 4.81 -0.54
CA PHE A 110 15.86 5.08 0.14
C PHE A 110 15.00 3.83 0.17
N GLU A 111 14.46 3.50 1.33
CA GLU A 111 13.56 2.37 1.53
C GLU A 111 12.10 2.84 1.60
N TYR A 112 11.57 3.28 0.45
CA TYR A 112 10.17 3.68 0.37
C TYR A 112 9.24 2.47 0.23
N LYS A 113 8.27 2.37 1.12
CA LYS A 113 7.15 1.46 0.98
C LYS A 113 6.05 2.17 0.17
N VAL A 114 5.95 1.84 -1.10
CA VAL A 114 4.95 2.40 -2.02
C VAL A 114 3.64 1.63 -1.84
N PRO A 115 2.53 2.32 -1.47
CA PRO A 115 1.23 1.68 -1.22
C PRO A 115 0.52 1.24 -2.50
#